data_1814d609963de156e54dd6e3a60399b3
#
_entry.id   1814d609963de156e54dd6e3a60399b3
#
_cell.length_a   1.000
_cell.length_b   1.000
_cell.length_c   1.000
_cell.angle_alpha   90.00
_cell.angle_beta   90.00
_cell.angle_gamma   90.00
#
_symmetry.space_group_name_H-M   'P 1'
#
loop_
_entity.id
_entity.type
_entity.pdbx_description
1 polymer ?
#
loop_
_entity_poly.entity_id
_entity_poly.type
_entity_poly.pdbx_seq_one_letter_code
_entity_poly.pdbx_strand_id
1 'polypeptide(L)'
;MASEAAPWSLQIVRNMWQSHAVTDAATPPRPQTPVQAGAKPAKAPAINKARAFWLKQLHTWHWISAGLSLAGMILFAVTGITLNHAAQIPADPVTAEQTATLPAPLLARLSAMPQETTDPVPDAVARWASDQFKADIAGKPTETTADEVYVALATPGGDGWLTIDRATGDAVHETTTRGWVAYLNDLHKGRNTGAVWYWFIDVFAAACIVFAVTGLTLLWLHSRSRPSTWPLVGLGILIPVVIALIFIH
;
A
#
# COMPACT_ATOMS: atom_id res chain seq x y z
N MET A 1 41.70 29.71 -12.89
CA MET A 1 42.15 29.24 -11.58
C MET A 1 41.06 28.30 -11.03
N ALA A 2 41.20 27.02 -11.28
CA ALA A 2 40.30 25.98 -10.81
C ALA A 2 40.90 25.33 -9.58
N SER A 3 40.20 25.41 -8.44
CA SER A 3 40.57 24.76 -7.18
C SER A 3 39.95 23.37 -7.15
N GLU A 4 40.80 22.35 -7.26
CA GLU A 4 40.46 20.95 -7.03
C GLU A 4 40.19 20.72 -5.54
N ALA A 5 38.96 20.32 -5.22
CA ALA A 5 38.62 19.77 -3.92
C ALA A 5 38.75 18.24 -4.00
N ALA A 6 39.77 17.67 -3.40
CA ALA A 6 39.98 16.23 -3.29
C ALA A 6 38.94 15.55 -2.36
N PRO A 7 38.44 14.34 -2.68
CA PRO A 7 37.42 13.68 -1.91
C PRO A 7 38.01 12.97 -0.68
N TRP A 8 37.84 13.54 0.48
CA TRP A 8 38.24 13.02 1.80
C TRP A 8 37.60 11.66 2.17
N SER A 9 36.54 11.26 1.47
CA SER A 9 35.77 10.04 1.75
C SER A 9 36.49 8.71 1.40
N LEU A 10 37.41 8.72 0.44
CA LEU A 10 38.13 7.50 0.02
C LEU A 10 39.39 7.22 0.87
N GLN A 11 39.91 8.23 1.54
CA GLN A 11 41.10 8.07 2.37
C GLN A 11 40.77 7.38 3.70
N ILE A 12 39.59 7.65 4.27
CA ILE A 12 39.14 7.07 5.55
C ILE A 12 38.88 5.56 5.40
N VAL A 13 38.28 5.14 4.29
CA VAL A 13 38.01 3.71 4.04
C VAL A 13 39.30 2.93 3.80
N ARG A 14 40.30 3.52 3.14
CA ARG A 14 41.57 2.85 2.89
C ARG A 14 42.41 2.71 4.16
N ASN A 15 42.34 3.66 5.08
CA ASN A 15 43.12 3.57 6.34
C ASN A 15 42.49 2.60 7.36
N MET A 16 41.20 2.26 7.25
CA MET A 16 40.56 1.28 8.12
C MET A 16 40.96 -0.17 7.81
N TRP A 17 41.47 -0.44 6.59
CA TRP A 17 41.94 -1.77 6.19
C TRP A 17 43.45 -1.96 6.36
N GLN A 18 44.21 -0.90 6.61
CA GLN A 18 45.68 -0.99 6.75
C GLN A 18 46.19 -1.09 8.18
N SER A 19 45.35 -0.95 9.20
CA SER A 19 45.76 -0.98 10.62
C SER A 19 45.81 -2.39 11.22
N HIS A 20 45.71 -3.47 10.44
CA HIS A 20 45.90 -4.84 10.90
C HIS A 20 47.13 -5.53 10.31
N ALA A 21 48.16 -4.80 9.93
CA ALA A 21 49.48 -5.42 9.76
C ALA A 21 50.08 -5.72 11.14
N VAL A 22 49.71 -6.85 11.69
CA VAL A 22 50.32 -7.39 12.90
C VAL A 22 51.78 -7.70 12.57
N THR A 23 52.68 -7.05 13.26
CA THR A 23 54.12 -7.35 13.30
C THR A 23 54.33 -8.84 13.64
N ASP A 24 55.01 -9.53 12.72
CA ASP A 24 55.42 -10.90 12.88
C ASP A 24 56.45 -11.01 14.03
N ALA A 25 55.96 -11.14 15.26
CA ALA A 25 56.78 -11.56 16.40
C ALA A 25 56.80 -13.08 16.38
N ALA A 26 57.97 -13.63 16.18
CA ALA A 26 58.26 -15.08 16.15
C ALA A 26 57.59 -15.79 17.33
N THR A 27 56.51 -16.49 17.08
CA THR A 27 55.79 -17.33 18.05
C THR A 27 56.70 -18.55 18.34
N PRO A 28 57.09 -18.81 19.62
CA PRO A 28 57.84 -20.01 19.95
C PRO A 28 57.06 -21.28 19.56
N PRO A 29 57.75 -22.35 19.14
CA PRO A 29 57.10 -23.56 18.70
C PRO A 29 56.23 -24.15 19.83
N ARG A 30 54.94 -24.28 19.56
CA ARG A 30 53.96 -24.88 20.48
C ARG A 30 54.35 -26.35 20.72
N PRO A 31 54.38 -26.83 21.98
CA PRO A 31 54.65 -28.26 22.27
C PRO A 31 53.64 -29.11 21.49
N GLN A 32 54.13 -30.00 20.66
CA GLN A 32 53.31 -30.97 19.95
C GLN A 32 52.83 -32.03 20.95
N THR A 33 51.55 -31.89 21.37
CA THR A 33 50.87 -32.98 22.05
C THR A 33 50.80 -34.19 21.11
N PRO A 34 51.05 -35.42 21.60
CA PRO A 34 50.96 -36.60 20.73
C PRO A 34 49.57 -36.70 20.12
N VAL A 35 49.51 -36.74 18.79
CA VAL A 35 48.27 -36.99 18.08
C VAL A 35 47.77 -38.37 18.48
N GLN A 36 46.71 -38.44 19.28
CA GLN A 36 45.99 -39.68 19.53
C GLN A 36 45.44 -40.19 18.19
N ALA A 37 46.15 -41.11 17.59
CA ALA A 37 45.70 -41.87 16.43
C ALA A 37 44.56 -42.78 16.90
N GLY A 38 43.32 -42.47 16.49
CA GLY A 38 42.21 -43.40 16.70
C GLY A 38 40.83 -42.87 17.00
N ALA A 39 40.59 -41.53 17.13
CA ALA A 39 39.23 -41.07 17.20
C ALA A 39 38.59 -41.12 15.79
N LYS A 40 37.72 -42.12 15.55
CA LYS A 40 36.85 -42.10 14.36
C LYS A 40 36.14 -40.74 14.29
N PRO A 41 36.17 -40.04 13.14
CA PRO A 41 35.43 -38.77 13.02
C PRO A 41 34.00 -39.02 13.42
N ALA A 42 33.51 -38.24 14.41
CA ALA A 42 32.10 -38.29 14.83
C ALA A 42 31.27 -38.07 13.57
N LYS A 43 30.38 -39.04 13.31
CA LYS A 43 29.47 -38.98 12.15
C LYS A 43 28.71 -37.68 12.23
N ALA A 44 28.95 -36.78 11.27
CA ALA A 44 28.19 -35.51 11.21
C ALA A 44 26.69 -35.80 11.34
N PRO A 45 25.96 -35.08 12.17
CA PRO A 45 24.52 -35.33 12.36
C PRO A 45 23.85 -35.37 11.01
N ALA A 46 23.12 -36.44 10.73
CA ALA A 46 22.39 -36.61 9.47
C ALA A 46 21.47 -35.41 9.28
N ILE A 47 21.75 -34.59 8.29
CA ILE A 47 20.93 -33.41 7.96
C ILE A 47 19.55 -33.96 7.63
N ASN A 48 18.53 -33.57 8.44
CA ASN A 48 17.16 -33.94 8.15
C ASN A 48 16.75 -33.22 6.85
N LYS A 49 16.74 -33.96 5.74
CA LYS A 49 16.43 -33.42 4.39
C LYS A 49 15.10 -32.67 4.33
N ALA A 50 14.10 -33.15 5.06
CA ALA A 50 12.80 -32.49 5.16
C ALA A 50 12.92 -31.10 5.84
N ARG A 51 13.66 -31.01 6.95
CA ARG A 51 13.90 -29.74 7.64
C ARG A 51 14.66 -28.76 6.76
N ALA A 52 15.68 -29.22 6.04
CA ALA A 52 16.44 -28.37 5.12
C ALA A 52 15.57 -27.85 3.96
N PHE A 53 14.70 -28.72 3.41
CA PHE A 53 13.75 -28.33 2.38
C PHE A 53 12.77 -27.25 2.86
N TRP A 54 12.12 -27.45 4.02
CA TRP A 54 11.17 -26.50 4.55
C TRP A 54 11.79 -25.16 4.94
N LEU A 55 13.01 -25.18 5.49
CA LEU A 55 13.75 -23.94 5.75
C LEU A 55 14.05 -23.18 4.46
N LYS A 56 14.46 -23.86 3.40
CA LYS A 56 14.67 -23.23 2.09
C LYS A 56 13.39 -22.61 1.55
N GLN A 57 12.25 -23.33 1.61
CA GLN A 57 10.96 -22.81 1.17
C GLN A 57 10.57 -21.57 1.98
N LEU A 58 10.72 -21.61 3.29
CA LEU A 58 10.37 -20.50 4.18
C LEU A 58 11.18 -19.23 3.84
N HIS A 59 12.49 -19.36 3.63
CA HIS A 59 13.32 -18.22 3.20
C HIS A 59 12.92 -17.71 1.80
N THR A 60 12.64 -18.61 0.88
CA THR A 60 12.23 -18.25 -0.49
C THR A 60 10.91 -17.47 -0.47
N TRP A 61 9.89 -17.98 0.21
CA TRP A 61 8.60 -17.30 0.32
C TRP A 61 8.70 -15.97 1.06
N HIS A 62 9.50 -15.92 2.13
CA HIS A 62 9.76 -14.68 2.85
C HIS A 62 10.43 -13.64 1.95
N TRP A 63 11.44 -14.01 1.18
CA TRP A 63 12.12 -13.12 0.25
C TRP A 63 11.22 -12.61 -0.87
N ILE A 64 10.42 -13.52 -1.50
CA ILE A 64 9.47 -13.14 -2.55
C ILE A 64 8.42 -12.18 -2.00
N SER A 65 7.80 -12.53 -0.88
CA SER A 65 6.77 -11.68 -0.28
C SER A 65 7.33 -10.35 0.22
N ALA A 66 8.56 -10.32 0.74
CA ALA A 66 9.25 -9.08 1.09
C ALA A 66 9.43 -8.18 -0.15
N GLY A 67 9.94 -8.74 -1.25
CA GLY A 67 10.13 -7.99 -2.50
C GLY A 67 8.82 -7.39 -3.06
N LEU A 68 7.72 -8.14 -2.94
CA LEU A 68 6.41 -7.69 -3.40
C LEU A 68 5.77 -6.64 -2.46
N SER A 69 5.98 -6.76 -1.16
CA SER A 69 5.21 -5.97 -0.19
C SER A 69 5.96 -4.76 0.39
N LEU A 70 7.30 -4.74 0.43
CA LEU A 70 8.06 -3.71 1.14
C LEU A 70 7.81 -2.29 0.61
N ALA A 71 7.86 -2.09 -0.71
CA ALA A 71 7.63 -0.77 -1.30
C ALA A 71 6.19 -0.30 -1.04
N GLY A 72 5.21 -1.19 -1.21
CA GLY A 72 3.81 -0.91 -0.89
C GLY A 72 3.60 -0.61 0.59
N MET A 73 4.23 -1.35 1.50
CA MET A 73 4.16 -1.10 2.95
C MET A 73 4.69 0.29 3.32
N ILE A 74 5.80 0.74 2.71
CA ILE A 74 6.31 2.10 2.93
C ILE A 74 5.30 3.13 2.45
N LEU A 75 4.75 2.95 1.25
CA LEU A 75 3.73 3.84 0.70
C LEU A 75 2.49 3.89 1.61
N PHE A 76 1.97 2.73 2.01
CA PHE A 76 0.81 2.65 2.91
C PHE A 76 1.12 3.21 4.31
N ALA A 77 2.33 3.03 4.84
CA ALA A 77 2.73 3.65 6.10
C ALA A 77 2.75 5.17 6.02
N VAL A 78 3.34 5.75 4.96
CA VAL A 78 3.36 7.19 4.73
C VAL A 78 1.96 7.74 4.55
N THR A 79 1.14 7.10 3.70
CA THR A 79 -0.24 7.53 3.48
C THR A 79 -1.13 7.31 4.72
N GLY A 80 -0.81 6.33 5.56
CA GLY A 80 -1.45 6.14 6.86
C GLY A 80 -1.18 7.30 7.82
N ILE A 81 0.03 7.84 7.83
CA ILE A 81 0.38 9.04 8.62
C ILE A 81 -0.40 10.26 8.10
N THR A 82 -0.42 10.51 6.78
CA THR A 82 -1.19 11.63 6.21
C THR A 82 -2.69 11.48 6.46
N LEU A 83 -3.21 10.26 6.42
CA LEU A 83 -4.59 9.96 6.72
C LEU A 83 -4.95 10.25 8.18
N ASN A 84 -4.08 9.85 9.12
CA ASN A 84 -4.27 10.12 10.56
C ASN A 84 -4.22 11.62 10.89
N HIS A 85 -3.54 12.42 10.08
CA HIS A 85 -3.43 13.87 10.22
C HIS A 85 -4.23 14.65 9.16
N ALA A 86 -5.22 14.01 8.53
CA ALA A 86 -5.97 14.61 7.43
C ALA A 86 -6.67 15.92 7.83
N ALA A 87 -7.11 16.06 9.09
CA ALA A 87 -7.73 17.28 9.59
C ALA A 87 -6.73 18.43 9.79
N GLN A 88 -5.44 18.15 9.94
CA GLN A 88 -4.39 19.15 10.13
C GLN A 88 -3.70 19.56 8.81
N ILE A 89 -3.86 18.76 7.77
CA ILE A 89 -3.30 19.05 6.45
C ILE A 89 -4.31 19.93 5.70
N PRO A 90 -4.00 21.21 5.42
CA PRO A 90 -4.91 22.07 4.70
C PRO A 90 -5.16 21.51 3.29
N ALA A 91 -6.42 21.53 2.88
CA ALA A 91 -6.81 21.23 1.51
C ALA A 91 -7.47 22.49 0.96
N ASP A 92 -7.06 22.91 -0.24
CA ASP A 92 -7.71 23.96 -0.99
C ASP A 92 -8.57 23.27 -2.07
N PRO A 93 -9.86 23.00 -1.80
CA PRO A 93 -10.72 22.35 -2.77
C PRO A 93 -10.96 23.27 -3.97
N VAL A 94 -10.77 22.70 -5.15
CA VAL A 94 -11.06 23.38 -6.41
C VAL A 94 -12.32 22.77 -6.99
N THR A 95 -13.36 23.56 -7.12
CA THR A 95 -14.64 23.17 -7.72
C THR A 95 -14.75 23.72 -9.13
N ALA A 96 -15.12 22.86 -10.08
CA ALA A 96 -15.44 23.24 -11.45
C ALA A 96 -16.87 22.80 -11.77
N GLU A 97 -17.64 23.72 -12.33
CA GLU A 97 -19.00 23.49 -12.76
C GLU A 97 -19.11 23.64 -14.28
N GLN A 98 -19.85 22.76 -14.92
CA GLN A 98 -20.16 22.77 -16.33
C GLN A 98 -21.66 22.58 -16.50
N THR A 99 -22.27 23.38 -17.38
CA THR A 99 -23.70 23.33 -17.67
C THR A 99 -23.94 23.04 -19.13
N ALA A 100 -24.97 22.30 -19.44
CA ALA A 100 -25.44 22.06 -20.81
C ALA A 100 -26.95 21.72 -20.80
N THR A 101 -27.60 21.82 -21.94
CA THR A 101 -29.02 21.43 -22.05
C THR A 101 -29.15 20.15 -22.85
N LEU A 102 -29.84 19.16 -22.29
CA LEU A 102 -30.08 17.86 -22.91
C LEU A 102 -30.98 18.05 -24.15
N PRO A 103 -30.61 17.52 -25.32
CA PRO A 103 -31.47 17.61 -26.52
C PRO A 103 -32.84 17.01 -26.30
N ALA A 104 -33.90 17.65 -26.85
CA ALA A 104 -35.28 17.26 -26.65
C ALA A 104 -35.60 15.78 -26.90
N PRO A 105 -35.02 15.08 -27.91
CA PRO A 105 -35.27 13.65 -28.09
C PRO A 105 -34.70 12.78 -26.96
N LEU A 106 -33.65 13.22 -26.28
CA LEU A 106 -33.06 12.55 -25.14
C LEU A 106 -33.82 12.88 -23.85
N LEU A 107 -34.27 14.13 -23.72
CA LEU A 107 -35.12 14.57 -22.63
C LEU A 107 -36.43 13.76 -22.57
N ALA A 108 -37.08 13.52 -23.70
CA ALA A 108 -38.29 12.68 -23.77
C ALA A 108 -38.03 11.24 -23.25
N ARG A 109 -36.83 10.68 -23.50
CA ARG A 109 -36.45 9.36 -22.97
C ARG A 109 -36.19 9.40 -21.48
N LEU A 110 -35.54 10.45 -20.98
CA LEU A 110 -35.25 10.65 -19.56
C LEU A 110 -36.54 10.85 -18.77
N SER A 111 -37.47 11.66 -19.29
CA SER A 111 -38.76 11.92 -18.66
C SER A 111 -39.68 10.69 -18.61
N ALA A 112 -39.45 9.73 -19.50
CA ALA A 112 -40.19 8.47 -19.50
C ALA A 112 -39.69 7.47 -18.43
N MET A 113 -38.56 7.74 -17.75
CA MET A 113 -38.08 6.92 -16.64
C MET A 113 -39.05 6.95 -15.48
N PRO A 114 -39.25 5.84 -14.75
CA PRO A 114 -40.03 5.83 -13.52
C PRO A 114 -39.50 6.87 -12.53
N GLN A 115 -40.37 7.39 -11.69
CA GLN A 115 -40.00 8.20 -10.52
C GLN A 115 -39.53 7.24 -9.42
N GLU A 116 -38.65 7.74 -8.56
CA GLU A 116 -38.12 7.00 -7.41
C GLU A 116 -37.40 5.70 -7.81
N THR A 117 -36.70 5.70 -8.95
CA THR A 117 -35.88 4.57 -9.40
C THR A 117 -34.40 4.86 -9.19
N THR A 118 -33.63 3.77 -9.04
CA THR A 118 -32.15 3.76 -9.05
C THR A 118 -31.57 3.20 -10.34
N ASP A 119 -32.43 2.96 -11.34
CA ASP A 119 -31.99 2.43 -12.63
C ASP A 119 -31.03 3.41 -13.34
N PRO A 120 -30.04 2.90 -14.07
CA PRO A 120 -29.17 3.76 -14.88
C PRO A 120 -29.94 4.56 -15.91
N VAL A 121 -29.44 5.74 -16.25
CA VAL A 121 -30.00 6.51 -17.37
C VAL A 121 -29.91 5.75 -18.68
N PRO A 122 -30.79 6.02 -19.67
CA PRO A 122 -30.71 5.44 -21.00
C PRO A 122 -29.32 5.65 -21.64
N ASP A 123 -28.78 4.65 -22.34
CA ASP A 123 -27.45 4.70 -22.97
C ASP A 123 -27.20 5.92 -23.85
N ALA A 124 -28.26 6.42 -24.49
CA ALA A 124 -28.13 7.62 -25.34
C ALA A 124 -27.88 8.89 -24.51
N VAL A 125 -28.46 8.99 -23.29
CA VAL A 125 -28.22 10.07 -22.34
C VAL A 125 -26.83 9.92 -21.74
N ALA A 126 -26.41 8.69 -21.40
CA ALA A 126 -25.07 8.45 -20.89
C ALA A 126 -23.97 8.85 -21.90
N ARG A 127 -24.17 8.51 -23.17
CA ARG A 127 -23.24 8.91 -24.26
C ARG A 127 -23.18 10.44 -24.41
N TRP A 128 -24.33 11.11 -24.40
CA TRP A 128 -24.37 12.56 -24.46
C TRP A 128 -23.62 13.19 -23.29
N ALA A 129 -23.82 12.71 -22.05
CA ALA A 129 -23.11 13.22 -20.88
C ALA A 129 -21.58 13.00 -20.98
N SER A 130 -21.17 11.85 -21.49
CA SER A 130 -19.74 11.57 -21.77
C SER A 130 -19.14 12.51 -22.79
N ASP A 131 -19.86 12.85 -23.84
CA ASP A 131 -19.41 13.78 -24.90
C ASP A 131 -19.32 15.22 -24.38
N GLN A 132 -20.31 15.67 -23.61
CA GLN A 132 -20.40 17.05 -23.12
C GLN A 132 -19.48 17.30 -21.93
N PHE A 133 -19.51 16.45 -20.93
CA PHE A 133 -18.87 16.69 -19.63
C PHE A 133 -17.63 15.83 -19.39
N LYS A 134 -17.33 14.89 -20.31
CA LYS A 134 -16.34 13.82 -20.08
C LYS A 134 -16.65 12.95 -18.87
N ALA A 135 -17.94 12.89 -18.49
CA ALA A 135 -18.46 12.15 -17.33
C ALA A 135 -18.98 10.78 -17.79
N ASP A 136 -18.37 9.71 -17.29
CA ASP A 136 -18.85 8.36 -17.53
C ASP A 136 -19.95 8.00 -16.53
N ILE A 137 -21.19 8.04 -16.97
CA ILE A 137 -22.38 7.68 -16.19
C ILE A 137 -23.04 6.38 -16.64
N ALA A 138 -22.47 5.69 -17.64
CA ALA A 138 -23.02 4.46 -18.19
C ALA A 138 -23.11 3.36 -17.11
N GLY A 139 -24.30 2.80 -16.94
CA GLY A 139 -24.55 1.73 -15.98
C GLY A 139 -24.43 2.13 -14.50
N LYS A 140 -24.21 3.40 -14.18
CA LYS A 140 -24.20 3.85 -12.79
C LYS A 140 -25.62 3.98 -12.25
N PRO A 141 -25.83 3.63 -10.97
CA PRO A 141 -27.11 3.86 -10.31
C PRO A 141 -27.40 5.36 -10.24
N THR A 142 -28.67 5.71 -10.40
CA THR A 142 -29.15 7.08 -10.30
C THR A 142 -30.05 7.25 -9.07
N GLU A 143 -30.28 8.49 -8.67
CA GLU A 143 -31.38 8.87 -7.79
C GLU A 143 -32.33 9.69 -8.63
N THR A 144 -33.43 9.08 -9.07
CA THR A 144 -34.42 9.72 -9.94
C THR A 144 -35.63 10.14 -9.14
N THR A 145 -35.89 11.45 -9.09
CA THR A 145 -37.09 12.05 -8.47
C THR A 145 -38.12 12.43 -9.54
N ALA A 146 -39.18 13.13 -9.13
CA ALA A 146 -40.14 13.71 -10.07
C ALA A 146 -39.51 14.80 -10.95
N ASP A 147 -38.60 15.58 -10.38
CA ASP A 147 -38.06 16.80 -10.96
C ASP A 147 -36.67 16.61 -11.59
N GLU A 148 -35.84 15.75 -11.05
CA GLU A 148 -34.44 15.59 -11.48
C GLU A 148 -33.93 14.14 -11.47
N VAL A 149 -32.88 13.93 -12.23
CA VAL A 149 -32.05 12.72 -12.18
C VAL A 149 -30.68 13.12 -11.65
N TYR A 150 -30.29 12.55 -10.51
CA TYR A 150 -28.98 12.74 -9.89
C TYR A 150 -28.08 11.51 -10.09
N VAL A 151 -26.82 11.74 -10.45
CA VAL A 151 -25.79 10.69 -10.60
C VAL A 151 -24.55 11.08 -9.81
N ALA A 152 -24.19 10.28 -8.81
CA ALA A 152 -22.95 10.47 -8.07
C ALA A 152 -21.74 10.04 -8.91
N LEU A 153 -20.73 10.91 -8.99
CA LEU A 153 -19.51 10.74 -9.78
C LEU A 153 -18.24 10.90 -8.92
N ALA A 154 -18.31 10.43 -7.68
CA ALA A 154 -17.17 10.51 -6.76
C ALA A 154 -15.93 9.82 -7.32
N THR A 155 -14.78 10.49 -7.19
CA THR A 155 -13.46 10.02 -7.60
C THR A 155 -12.50 10.02 -6.43
N PRO A 156 -11.37 9.28 -6.48
CA PRO A 156 -10.37 9.36 -5.43
C PRO A 156 -9.86 10.80 -5.28
N GLY A 157 -9.82 11.29 -4.03
CA GLY A 157 -9.38 12.64 -3.71
C GLY A 157 -10.34 13.76 -4.12
N GLY A 158 -11.55 13.41 -4.57
CA GLY A 158 -12.54 14.37 -5.02
C GLY A 158 -13.96 13.87 -4.87
N ASP A 159 -14.88 14.73 -5.25
CA ASP A 159 -16.28 14.42 -5.44
C ASP A 159 -16.73 14.92 -6.80
N GLY A 160 -17.83 14.40 -7.29
CA GLY A 160 -18.49 14.88 -8.49
C GLY A 160 -19.94 14.40 -8.51
N TRP A 161 -20.74 15.11 -9.23
CA TRP A 161 -22.14 14.75 -9.48
C TRP A 161 -22.62 15.38 -10.79
N LEU A 162 -23.63 14.73 -11.34
CA LEU A 162 -24.37 15.26 -12.49
C LEU A 162 -25.86 15.25 -12.11
N THR A 163 -26.52 16.40 -12.25
CA THR A 163 -27.98 16.47 -12.21
C THR A 163 -28.53 16.83 -13.59
N ILE A 164 -29.70 16.31 -13.91
CA ILE A 164 -30.45 16.67 -15.12
C ILE A 164 -31.90 16.93 -14.71
N ASP A 165 -32.34 18.15 -14.91
CA ASP A 165 -33.75 18.53 -14.72
C ASP A 165 -34.63 17.82 -15.75
N ARG A 166 -35.69 17.17 -15.30
CA ARG A 166 -36.53 16.32 -16.14
C ARG A 166 -37.57 17.13 -16.95
N ALA A 167 -37.81 18.38 -16.57
CA ALA A 167 -38.75 19.24 -17.27
C ALA A 167 -38.03 20.10 -18.35
N THR A 168 -36.91 20.69 -18.00
CA THR A 168 -36.16 21.61 -18.89
C THR A 168 -35.03 20.92 -19.67
N GLY A 169 -34.48 19.84 -19.13
CA GLY A 169 -33.29 19.21 -19.67
C GLY A 169 -31.99 19.90 -19.27
N ASP A 170 -32.02 20.89 -18.37
CA ASP A 170 -30.83 21.54 -17.89
C ASP A 170 -30.00 20.57 -17.08
N ALA A 171 -28.76 20.44 -17.47
CA ALA A 171 -27.78 19.52 -16.86
C ALA A 171 -26.64 20.30 -16.24
N VAL A 172 -26.33 19.99 -14.99
CA VAL A 172 -25.22 20.57 -14.24
C VAL A 172 -24.27 19.45 -13.81
N HIS A 173 -23.04 19.56 -14.20
CA HIS A 173 -21.94 18.67 -13.77
C HIS A 173 -20.96 19.44 -12.92
N GLU A 174 -20.83 19.05 -11.67
CA GLU A 174 -19.86 19.60 -10.73
C GLU A 174 -18.78 18.57 -10.39
N THR A 175 -17.54 19.02 -10.34
CA THR A 175 -16.41 18.25 -9.86
C THR A 175 -15.63 19.05 -8.83
N THR A 176 -15.30 18.43 -7.70
CA THR A 176 -14.47 19.03 -6.67
C THR A 176 -13.24 18.16 -6.44
N THR A 177 -12.05 18.74 -6.55
CA THR A 177 -10.77 18.10 -6.21
C THR A 177 -10.22 18.67 -4.92
N ARG A 178 -9.78 17.77 -4.02
CA ARG A 178 -9.19 18.12 -2.71
C ARG A 178 -7.66 17.97 -2.70
N GLY A 179 -7.05 17.83 -3.86
CA GLY A 179 -5.61 17.72 -4.03
C GLY A 179 -5.05 16.31 -3.81
N TRP A 180 -3.73 16.19 -4.00
CA TRP A 180 -3.03 14.89 -4.07
C TRP A 180 -2.98 14.13 -2.74
N VAL A 181 -2.98 14.84 -1.59
CA VAL A 181 -3.01 14.19 -0.27
C VAL A 181 -4.34 13.46 -0.07
N ALA A 182 -5.46 14.11 -0.41
CA ALA A 182 -6.77 13.50 -0.36
C ALA A 182 -6.88 12.31 -1.32
N TYR A 183 -6.29 12.43 -2.52
CA TYR A 183 -6.19 11.36 -3.49
C TYR A 183 -5.47 10.13 -2.91
N LEU A 184 -4.28 10.31 -2.34
CA LEU A 184 -3.52 9.23 -1.73
C LEU A 184 -4.22 8.61 -0.51
N ASN A 185 -4.92 9.42 0.28
CA ASN A 185 -5.72 8.96 1.40
C ASN A 185 -6.91 8.10 0.95
N ASP A 186 -7.57 8.46 -0.15
CA ASP A 186 -8.65 7.66 -0.72
C ASP A 186 -8.10 6.36 -1.36
N LEU A 187 -6.94 6.39 -2.02
CA LEU A 187 -6.24 5.19 -2.46
C LEU A 187 -5.89 4.25 -1.29
N HIS A 188 -5.42 4.82 -0.17
CA HIS A 188 -5.13 4.05 1.04
C HIS A 188 -6.36 3.30 1.57
N LYS A 189 -7.53 3.96 1.53
CA LYS A 189 -8.80 3.39 1.97
C LYS A 189 -9.48 2.50 0.93
N GLY A 190 -9.03 2.53 -0.32
CA GLY A 190 -9.75 1.92 -1.44
C GLY A 190 -11.06 2.63 -1.79
N ARG A 191 -11.25 3.92 -1.36
CA ARG A 191 -12.49 4.65 -1.57
C ARG A 191 -12.55 5.25 -2.98
N ASN A 192 -13.63 5.01 -3.71
CA ASN A 192 -13.88 5.48 -5.06
C ASN A 192 -12.83 5.06 -6.11
N THR A 193 -12.11 3.96 -5.88
CA THR A 193 -10.92 3.57 -6.67
C THR A 193 -11.21 2.54 -7.77
N GLY A 194 -12.42 1.98 -7.80
CA GLY A 194 -12.82 0.95 -8.75
C GLY A 194 -12.26 -0.45 -8.45
N ALA A 195 -12.76 -1.44 -9.20
CA ALA A 195 -12.53 -2.86 -8.91
C ALA A 195 -11.06 -3.30 -9.03
N VAL A 196 -10.31 -2.72 -9.97
CA VAL A 196 -8.89 -3.09 -10.18
C VAL A 196 -8.04 -2.74 -8.96
N TRP A 197 -8.25 -1.54 -8.39
CA TRP A 197 -7.52 -1.11 -7.20
C TRP A 197 -7.96 -1.90 -5.96
N TYR A 198 -9.23 -2.23 -5.85
CA TYR A 198 -9.75 -3.10 -4.79
C TYR A 198 -9.03 -4.45 -4.77
N TRP A 199 -8.94 -5.15 -5.91
CA TRP A 199 -8.20 -6.40 -6.02
C TRP A 199 -6.70 -6.24 -5.75
N PHE A 200 -6.11 -5.13 -6.17
CA PHE A 200 -4.71 -4.84 -5.85
C PHE A 200 -4.47 -4.79 -4.34
N ILE A 201 -5.34 -4.11 -3.58
CA ILE A 201 -5.23 -4.03 -2.11
C ILE A 201 -5.30 -5.43 -1.49
N ASP A 202 -6.22 -6.28 -1.93
CA ASP A 202 -6.36 -7.63 -1.39
C ASP A 202 -5.14 -8.51 -1.66
N VAL A 203 -4.62 -8.49 -2.88
CA VAL A 203 -3.40 -9.23 -3.26
C VAL A 203 -2.19 -8.71 -2.48
N PHE A 204 -2.08 -7.39 -2.33
CA PHE A 204 -1.04 -6.77 -1.54
C PHE A 204 -1.14 -7.15 -0.06
N ALA A 205 -2.33 -7.12 0.52
CA ALA A 205 -2.57 -7.54 1.91
C ALA A 205 -2.20 -9.02 2.11
N ALA A 206 -2.56 -9.90 1.16
CA ALA A 206 -2.16 -11.31 1.20
C ALA A 206 -0.62 -11.48 1.17
N ALA A 207 0.08 -10.71 0.34
CA ALA A 207 1.55 -10.71 0.31
C ALA A 207 2.15 -10.25 1.64
N CYS A 208 1.59 -9.21 2.27
CA CYS A 208 1.99 -8.74 3.60
C CYS A 208 1.77 -9.81 4.68
N ILE A 209 0.65 -10.53 4.64
CA ILE A 209 0.37 -11.63 5.57
C ILE A 209 1.42 -12.74 5.42
N VAL A 210 1.72 -13.17 4.19
CA VAL A 210 2.74 -14.18 3.93
C VAL A 210 4.10 -13.72 4.44
N PHE A 211 4.47 -12.46 4.18
CA PHE A 211 5.70 -11.86 4.68
C PHE A 211 5.76 -11.88 6.21
N ALA A 212 4.70 -11.43 6.88
CA ALA A 212 4.65 -11.38 8.34
C ALA A 212 4.70 -12.80 8.97
N VAL A 213 3.92 -13.75 8.47
CA VAL A 213 3.89 -15.13 8.97
C VAL A 213 5.22 -15.83 8.77
N THR A 214 5.82 -15.71 7.59
CA THR A 214 7.13 -16.30 7.33
C THR A 214 8.23 -15.65 8.15
N GLY A 215 8.17 -14.33 8.35
CA GLY A 215 9.09 -13.58 9.21
C GLY A 215 8.98 -14.01 10.68
N LEU A 216 7.77 -14.11 11.22
CA LEU A 216 7.54 -14.62 12.59
C LEU A 216 8.05 -16.05 12.76
N THR A 217 7.84 -16.91 11.76
CA THR A 217 8.35 -18.29 11.79
C THR A 217 9.87 -18.32 11.80
N LEU A 218 10.54 -17.48 10.98
CA LEU A 218 12.00 -17.34 10.99
C LEU A 218 12.51 -16.81 12.33
N LEU A 219 11.83 -15.81 12.91
CA LEU A 219 12.13 -15.31 14.26
C LEU A 219 12.02 -16.42 15.29
N TRP A 220 10.96 -17.24 15.23
CA TRP A 220 10.79 -18.38 16.13
C TRP A 220 11.96 -19.38 16.03
N LEU A 221 12.35 -19.74 14.83
CA LEU A 221 13.46 -20.67 14.60
C LEU A 221 14.81 -20.15 15.11
N HIS A 222 15.00 -18.83 15.15
CA HIS A 222 16.26 -18.18 15.57
C HIS A 222 16.18 -17.53 16.95
N SER A 223 15.03 -17.60 17.64
CA SER A 223 14.80 -16.92 18.92
C SER A 223 15.70 -17.40 20.06
N ARG A 224 16.24 -18.63 19.99
CA ARG A 224 17.12 -19.20 21.04
C ARG A 224 18.39 -18.37 21.28
N SER A 225 18.88 -17.65 20.29
CA SER A 225 20.04 -16.78 20.41
C SER A 225 19.68 -15.33 20.81
N ARG A 226 18.39 -15.00 20.90
CA ARG A 226 17.88 -13.64 21.17
C ARG A 226 16.68 -13.69 22.13
N PRO A 227 16.89 -13.71 23.46
CA PRO A 227 15.83 -13.90 24.45
C PRO A 227 14.79 -12.77 24.45
N SER A 228 15.16 -11.55 24.00
CA SER A 228 14.25 -10.41 23.89
C SER A 228 13.23 -10.50 22.75
N THR A 229 13.35 -11.49 21.85
CA THR A 229 12.43 -11.63 20.69
C THR A 229 10.97 -11.72 21.12
N TRP A 230 10.65 -12.64 22.03
CA TRP A 230 9.27 -12.87 22.44
C TRP A 230 8.66 -11.73 23.25
N PRO A 231 9.37 -11.11 24.20
CA PRO A 231 8.90 -9.87 24.84
C PRO A 231 8.58 -8.76 23.84
N LEU A 232 9.42 -8.54 22.83
CA LEU A 232 9.17 -7.50 21.81
C LEU A 232 7.96 -7.81 20.92
N VAL A 233 7.79 -9.06 20.47
CA VAL A 233 6.61 -9.49 19.70
C VAL A 233 5.35 -9.35 20.55
N GLY A 234 5.43 -9.76 21.84
CA GLY A 234 4.32 -9.61 22.78
C GLY A 234 3.92 -8.15 22.99
N LEU A 235 4.88 -7.25 23.16
CA LEU A 235 4.62 -5.80 23.27
C LEU A 235 3.99 -5.24 21.98
N GLY A 236 4.42 -5.69 20.81
CA GLY A 236 3.84 -5.28 19.53
C GLY A 236 2.36 -5.60 19.39
N ILE A 237 1.89 -6.64 20.06
CA ILE A 237 0.46 -7.01 20.13
C ILE A 237 -0.24 -6.32 21.32
N LEU A 238 0.40 -6.33 22.48
CA LEU A 238 -0.21 -5.85 23.73
C LEU A 238 -0.50 -4.34 23.70
N ILE A 239 0.44 -3.54 23.18
CA ILE A 239 0.31 -2.08 23.16
C ILE A 239 -0.96 -1.63 22.43
N PRO A 240 -1.21 -2.02 21.16
CA PRO A 240 -2.42 -1.57 20.46
C PRO A 240 -3.69 -2.11 21.10
N VAL A 241 -3.68 -3.33 21.64
CA VAL A 241 -4.83 -3.88 22.36
C VAL A 241 -5.16 -3.07 23.62
N VAL A 242 -4.15 -2.75 24.43
CA VAL A 242 -4.33 -1.93 25.65
C VAL A 242 -4.83 -0.53 25.30
N ILE A 243 -4.27 0.10 24.26
CA ILE A 243 -4.73 1.41 23.79
C ILE A 243 -6.20 1.32 23.33
N ALA A 244 -6.55 0.31 22.56
CA ALA A 244 -7.94 0.12 22.11
C ALA A 244 -8.91 -0.04 23.27
N LEU A 245 -8.55 -0.86 24.27
CA LEU A 245 -9.41 -1.14 25.44
C LEU A 245 -9.55 0.05 26.39
N ILE A 246 -8.55 0.91 26.50
CA ILE A 246 -8.58 2.04 27.45
C ILE A 246 -9.12 3.33 26.83
N PHE A 247 -8.84 3.58 25.55
CA PHE A 247 -9.09 4.88 24.93
C PHE A 247 -10.16 4.90 23.84
N ILE A 248 -10.64 3.72 23.38
CA ILE A 248 -11.61 3.64 22.27
C ILE A 248 -12.99 3.15 22.78
N HIS A 249 -13.36 3.43 24.02
CA HIS A 249 -14.71 3.14 24.55
C HIS A 249 -15.62 4.34 24.43
#